data_daad75dc00979669297cc60ef51d056c
#
_entry.id   daad75dc00979669297cc60ef51d056c
#
_cell.length_a   1.000
_cell.length_b   1.000
_cell.length_c   1.000
_cell.angle_alpha   90.00
_cell.angle_beta   90.00
_cell.angle_gamma   90.00
#
_symmetry.space_group_name_H-M   'P 1'
#
loop_
_entity.id
_entity.type
_entity.pdbx_description
1 polymer ?
#
loop_
_entity_poly.entity_id
_entity_poly.type
_entity_poly.pdbx_seq_one_letter_code
_entity_poly.pdbx_strand_id
1 'polypeptide(L)'
;MKREEHMQETLCAPASGWMRGHGGGTYVIDFRDEENGDVVAPVGGVVTHIGEGGNRISIRSRGGTTVSVGIGQTHPGRQLTAEGCHFYVQEGDSVRTGQRLMHAQLSRIRRLGGSSECVLTVGEQSGIKTAVESGGAVRAGVTPFLRVENLSGQNS
;
A
#
# COMPACT_ATOMS: atom_id res chain seq x y z
N MET A 1 -1.01 -37.80 -2.53
CA MET A 1 -0.67 -36.90 -3.60
C MET A 1 -0.80 -35.46 -3.14
N LYS A 2 0.30 -34.73 -3.29
CA LYS A 2 0.24 -33.38 -2.88
C LYS A 2 -0.32 -32.53 -3.95
N ARG A 3 -1.26 -31.71 -3.61
CA ARG A 3 -1.83 -30.81 -4.55
C ARG A 3 -1.16 -29.46 -4.37
N GLU A 4 -0.71 -28.89 -5.43
CA GLU A 4 -0.21 -27.53 -5.38
C GLU A 4 -1.40 -26.61 -5.21
N GLU A 5 -1.34 -25.81 -4.18
CA GLU A 5 -2.38 -24.84 -3.95
C GLU A 5 -1.92 -23.49 -4.40
N HIS A 6 -2.70 -22.85 -5.23
CA HIS A 6 -2.43 -21.51 -5.66
C HIS A 6 -3.33 -20.57 -4.86
N MET A 7 -2.71 -19.63 -4.18
CA MET A 7 -3.46 -18.60 -3.53
C MET A 7 -3.36 -17.35 -4.36
N GLN A 8 -4.51 -16.92 -4.85
CA GLN A 8 -4.57 -15.74 -5.68
C GLN A 8 -5.13 -14.60 -4.86
N GLU A 9 -4.42 -13.50 -4.85
CA GLU A 9 -4.86 -12.33 -4.12
C GLU A 9 -4.94 -11.14 -5.04
N THR A 10 -5.99 -10.34 -4.87
CA THR A 10 -6.17 -9.12 -5.63
C THR A 10 -5.92 -7.95 -4.71
N LEU A 11 -5.05 -7.05 -5.14
CA LEU A 11 -4.78 -5.84 -4.40
C LEU A 11 -5.62 -4.70 -4.97
N CYS A 12 -6.26 -3.96 -4.09
CA CYS A 12 -7.05 -2.80 -4.47
C CYS A 12 -6.28 -1.52 -4.16
N ALA A 13 -6.63 -0.44 -4.84
CA ALA A 13 -5.98 0.84 -4.64
C ALA A 13 -6.01 1.23 -3.15
N PRO A 14 -4.87 1.64 -2.58
CA PRO A 14 -4.83 2.04 -1.17
C PRO A 14 -5.33 3.45 -0.92
N ALA A 15 -5.57 4.21 -1.97
CA ALA A 15 -6.03 5.58 -1.86
C ALA A 15 -6.85 5.94 -3.09
N SER A 16 -7.63 7.01 -2.99
CA SER A 16 -8.38 7.52 -4.12
C SER A 16 -7.59 8.64 -4.77
N GLY A 17 -7.40 8.57 -6.06
CA GLY A 17 -6.62 9.56 -6.80
C GLY A 17 -6.25 9.05 -8.18
N TRP A 18 -5.14 9.53 -8.69
CA TRP A 18 -4.66 9.15 -10.01
C TRP A 18 -3.46 8.21 -9.87
N MET A 19 -3.61 7.00 -10.36
CA MET A 19 -2.60 5.96 -10.19
C MET A 19 -1.73 5.80 -11.43
N ARG A 20 -0.44 5.59 -11.20
CA ARG A 20 0.50 5.21 -12.23
C ARG A 20 1.47 4.16 -11.67
N GLY A 21 1.89 3.25 -12.52
CA GLY A 21 2.88 2.26 -12.15
C GLY A 21 4.28 2.79 -12.41
N HIS A 22 5.22 2.41 -11.56
CA HIS A 22 6.63 2.77 -11.74
C HIS A 22 7.52 1.58 -12.04
N GLY A 23 6.93 0.40 -12.24
CA GLY A 23 7.70 -0.81 -12.43
C GLY A 23 8.27 -1.35 -11.13
N GLY A 24 8.80 -2.55 -11.17
CA GLY A 24 9.41 -3.15 -9.98
C GLY A 24 8.47 -3.35 -8.80
N GLY A 25 7.17 -3.38 -9.04
CA GLY A 25 6.20 -3.56 -7.97
C GLY A 25 5.84 -2.28 -7.22
N THR A 26 6.20 -1.14 -7.76
CA THR A 26 5.88 0.16 -7.15
C THR A 26 4.77 0.86 -7.91
N TYR A 27 3.81 1.39 -7.16
CA TYR A 27 2.66 2.11 -7.70
C TYR A 27 2.49 3.41 -6.93
N VAL A 28 2.18 4.48 -7.63
CA VAL A 28 2.02 5.80 -7.02
C VAL A 28 0.62 6.31 -7.29
N ILE A 29 -0.04 6.80 -6.25
CA ILE A 29 -1.35 7.43 -6.38
C ILE A 29 -1.19 8.90 -5.99
N ASP A 30 -1.48 9.76 -6.95
CA ASP A 30 -1.37 11.19 -6.75
C ASP A 30 -2.70 11.72 -6.23
N PHE A 31 -2.68 12.34 -5.06
CA PHE A 31 -3.87 12.96 -4.48
C PHE A 31 -4.16 14.32 -5.09
N ARG A 32 -3.24 14.83 -5.90
CA ARG A 32 -3.36 16.16 -6.52
C ARG A 32 -3.47 17.26 -5.47
N ASP A 33 -4.45 18.13 -5.61
CA ASP A 33 -4.60 19.29 -4.73
C ASP A 33 -5.48 19.05 -3.52
N GLU A 34 -5.79 17.81 -3.22
CA GLU A 34 -6.62 17.50 -2.06
C GLU A 34 -5.93 17.95 -0.77
N GLU A 35 -6.71 18.43 0.16
CA GLU A 35 -6.18 18.86 1.44
C GLU A 35 -5.95 17.69 2.39
N ASN A 36 -6.77 16.65 2.27
CA ASN A 36 -6.72 15.46 3.11
C ASN A 36 -6.83 14.21 2.26
N GLY A 37 -6.30 13.12 2.75
CA GLY A 37 -6.42 11.83 2.09
C GLY A 37 -6.39 10.69 3.09
N ASP A 38 -7.13 9.64 2.77
CA ASP A 38 -7.11 8.42 3.58
C ASP A 38 -6.35 7.34 2.85
N VAL A 39 -5.62 6.55 3.60
CA VAL A 39 -4.96 5.35 3.08
C VAL A 39 -5.66 4.15 3.67
N VAL A 40 -6.04 3.23 2.82
CA VAL A 40 -6.73 2.00 3.23
C VAL A 40 -5.89 0.79 2.90
N ALA A 41 -6.21 -0.33 3.52
CA ALA A 41 -5.49 -1.58 3.28
C ALA A 41 -5.75 -2.06 1.85
N PRO A 42 -4.70 -2.27 1.05
CA PRO A 42 -4.88 -2.76 -0.32
C PRO A 42 -5.20 -4.25 -0.36
N VAL A 43 -4.97 -4.94 0.74
CA VAL A 43 -5.21 -6.38 0.87
C VAL A 43 -5.41 -6.69 2.35
N GLY A 44 -6.18 -7.70 2.65
CA GLY A 44 -6.36 -8.15 4.03
C GLY A 44 -5.13 -8.87 4.55
N GLY A 45 -4.85 -8.71 5.81
CA GLY A 45 -3.70 -9.35 6.44
C GLY A 45 -3.39 -8.78 7.81
N VAL A 46 -2.12 -8.84 8.18
CA VAL A 46 -1.65 -8.38 9.48
C VAL A 46 -0.67 -7.24 9.29
N VAL A 47 -0.83 -6.20 10.08
CA VAL A 47 0.10 -5.07 10.08
C VAL A 47 1.41 -5.50 10.73
N THR A 48 2.50 -5.46 9.99
CA THR A 48 3.80 -5.91 10.48
C THR A 48 4.69 -4.77 10.95
N HIS A 49 4.56 -3.60 10.33
CA HIS A 49 5.38 -2.43 10.69
C HIS A 49 4.60 -1.14 10.52
N ILE A 50 4.84 -0.18 11.38
CA ILE A 50 4.26 1.15 11.27
C ILE A 50 5.32 2.21 11.53
N GLY A 51 5.31 3.22 10.68
CA GLY A 51 6.05 4.44 10.93
C GLY A 51 7.54 4.43 10.74
N GLU A 52 8.12 3.28 10.40
CA GLU A 52 9.54 3.21 10.19
C GLU A 52 9.93 3.98 8.95
N GLY A 53 10.79 4.93 9.07
CA GLY A 53 11.18 5.78 7.96
C GLY A 53 10.12 6.80 7.55
N GLY A 54 9.16 7.10 8.43
CA GLY A 54 8.15 8.08 8.12
C GLY A 54 6.74 7.49 8.08
N ASN A 55 5.92 7.93 7.20
CA ASN A 55 4.51 7.62 7.16
C ASN A 55 4.22 6.36 6.36
N ARG A 56 4.70 5.23 6.86
CA ARG A 56 4.60 3.96 6.14
C ARG A 56 4.00 2.86 7.01
N ILE A 57 3.19 2.03 6.39
CA ILE A 57 2.59 0.86 7.02
C ILE A 57 2.88 -0.35 6.14
N SER A 58 3.33 -1.44 6.74
CA SER A 58 3.55 -2.70 6.02
C SER A 58 2.53 -3.73 6.46
N ILE A 59 2.02 -4.49 5.51
CA ILE A 59 1.02 -5.54 5.74
C ILE A 59 1.50 -6.82 5.10
N ARG A 60 1.33 -7.92 5.80
CA ARG A 60 1.55 -9.24 5.24
C ARG A 60 0.20 -9.91 5.06
N SER A 61 -0.13 -10.25 3.83
CA SER A 61 -1.41 -10.86 3.51
C SER A 61 -1.45 -12.32 3.90
N ARG A 62 -2.63 -12.91 3.85
CA ARG A 62 -2.79 -14.33 4.12
C ARG A 62 -1.99 -15.18 3.18
N GLY A 63 -1.87 -14.79 1.93
CA GLY A 63 -1.11 -15.54 0.94
C GLY A 63 0.39 -15.31 0.99
N GLY A 64 0.85 -14.48 1.93
CA GLY A 64 2.27 -14.21 2.06
C GLY A 64 2.78 -13.02 1.26
N THR A 65 1.88 -12.25 0.66
CA THR A 65 2.26 -11.04 -0.07
C THR A 65 2.60 -9.96 0.95
N THR A 66 3.76 -9.34 0.81
CA THR A 66 4.14 -8.22 1.64
C THR A 66 3.93 -6.93 0.88
N VAL A 67 3.18 -6.02 1.46
CA VAL A 67 2.85 -4.75 0.82
C VAL A 67 3.16 -3.62 1.78
N SER A 68 3.80 -2.57 1.29
CA SER A 68 4.03 -1.38 2.08
C SER A 68 3.34 -0.20 1.42
N VAL A 69 2.67 0.62 2.21
CA VAL A 69 2.05 1.86 1.72
C VAL A 69 2.58 3.02 2.54
N GLY A 70 2.90 4.09 1.89
CA GLY A 70 3.43 5.28 2.56
C GLY A 70 2.96 6.55 1.89
N ILE A 71 3.03 7.65 2.63
CA ILE A 71 2.64 8.96 2.14
C ILE A 71 3.75 9.96 2.36
N GLY A 72 3.85 10.90 1.44
CA GLY A 72 4.67 12.06 1.67
C GLY A 72 6.16 11.85 1.53
N GLN A 73 6.58 11.11 0.53
CA GLN A 73 8.00 10.90 0.31
C GLN A 73 8.72 12.20 0.14
N THR A 74 9.88 12.34 0.79
CA THR A 74 10.69 13.53 0.68
C THR A 74 11.87 13.26 -0.22
N HIS A 75 12.57 14.33 -0.55
CA HIS A 75 13.83 14.24 -1.27
C HIS A 75 14.89 13.53 -0.41
N PRO A 76 15.89 12.94 -1.03
CA PRO A 76 16.98 12.30 -0.30
C PRO A 76 17.61 13.26 0.71
N GLY A 77 17.88 12.77 1.91
CA GLY A 77 18.46 13.56 2.97
C GLY A 77 17.48 14.21 3.92
N ARG A 78 16.21 14.19 3.60
CA ARG A 78 15.19 14.69 4.51
C ARG A 78 14.41 13.52 5.10
N GLN A 79 14.31 13.51 6.40
CA GLN A 79 13.48 12.53 7.07
C GLN A 79 12.07 13.03 7.16
N LEU A 80 11.12 12.22 6.71
CA LEU A 80 9.74 12.49 6.95
C LEU A 80 9.40 12.12 8.37
N THR A 81 8.72 13.00 9.03
CA THR A 81 8.17 12.68 10.34
C THR A 81 6.73 12.23 10.12
N ALA A 82 6.15 11.58 11.09
CA ALA A 82 4.75 11.18 11.04
C ALA A 82 3.82 12.39 11.21
N GLU A 83 4.35 13.60 11.18
CA GLU A 83 3.58 14.81 11.33
C GLU A 83 2.64 14.98 10.16
N GLY A 84 1.39 15.23 10.44
CA GLY A 84 0.36 15.32 9.42
C GLY A 84 -0.34 14.00 9.14
N CYS A 85 0.08 12.91 9.78
CA CYS A 85 -0.57 11.63 9.63
C CYS A 85 -1.13 11.12 10.95
N HIS A 86 -2.29 10.51 10.87
CA HIS A 86 -2.91 9.87 12.02
C HIS A 86 -3.13 8.40 11.67
N PHE A 87 -2.59 7.50 12.49
CA PHE A 87 -2.71 6.06 12.26
C PHE A 87 -3.90 5.51 13.04
N TYR A 88 -4.68 4.66 12.37
CA TYR A 88 -5.83 4.01 12.98
C TYR A 88 -5.54 2.58 13.43
N VAL A 89 -4.37 2.06 13.11
CA VAL A 89 -4.00 0.67 13.40
C VAL A 89 -2.66 0.61 14.10
N GLN A 90 -2.36 -0.55 14.66
CA GLN A 90 -1.10 -0.82 15.35
C GLN A 90 -0.48 -2.07 14.77
N GLU A 91 0.80 -2.24 15.02
CA GLU A 91 1.49 -3.48 14.63
C GLU A 91 0.82 -4.67 15.28
N GLY A 92 0.60 -5.70 14.53
CA GLY A 92 -0.09 -6.89 14.98
C GLY A 92 -1.58 -6.91 14.68
N ASP A 93 -2.16 -5.77 14.30
CA ASP A 93 -3.58 -5.72 14.00
C ASP A 93 -3.91 -6.48 12.71
N SER A 94 -5.05 -7.16 12.73
CA SER A 94 -5.61 -7.77 11.52
C SER A 94 -6.46 -6.72 10.81
N VAL A 95 -6.27 -6.61 9.51
CA VAL A 95 -7.01 -5.64 8.70
C VAL A 95 -7.67 -6.32 7.50
N ARG A 96 -8.73 -5.71 7.00
CA ARG A 96 -9.41 -6.17 5.78
C ARG A 96 -9.13 -5.22 4.66
N THR A 97 -9.23 -5.70 3.43
CA THR A 97 -9.14 -4.83 2.26
C THR A 97 -10.10 -3.67 2.41
N GLY A 98 -9.62 -2.46 2.21
CA GLY A 98 -10.45 -1.27 2.31
C GLY A 98 -10.55 -0.66 3.71
N GLN A 99 -10.01 -1.32 4.71
CA GLN A 99 -10.03 -0.77 6.07
C GLN A 99 -9.09 0.41 6.18
N ARG A 100 -9.52 1.49 6.80
CA ARG A 100 -8.68 2.68 6.96
C ARG A 100 -7.47 2.38 7.80
N LEU A 101 -6.32 2.75 7.28
CA LEU A 101 -5.04 2.57 7.97
C LEU A 101 -4.54 3.88 8.53
N MET A 102 -4.64 4.95 7.77
CA MET A 102 -4.18 6.26 8.21
C MET A 102 -4.92 7.39 7.51
N HIS A 103 -4.95 8.53 8.16
CA HIS A 103 -5.46 9.77 7.60
C HIS A 103 -4.29 10.73 7.45
N ALA A 104 -4.18 11.38 6.31
CA ALA A 104 -3.11 12.32 6.04
C ALA A 104 -3.66 13.72 5.78
N GLN A 105 -3.05 14.70 6.45
CA GLN A 105 -3.30 16.11 6.16
C GLN A 105 -2.32 16.49 5.06
N LEU A 106 -2.76 16.32 3.83
CA LEU A 106 -1.89 16.48 2.67
C LEU A 106 -1.33 17.88 2.50
N SER A 107 -2.14 18.89 2.80
CA SER A 107 -1.69 20.27 2.74
C SER A 107 -0.55 20.52 3.72
N ARG A 108 -0.63 19.93 4.90
CA ARG A 108 0.43 20.06 5.89
C ARG A 108 1.69 19.32 5.46
N ILE A 109 1.53 18.14 4.92
CA ILE A 109 2.66 17.37 4.40
C ILE A 109 3.39 18.16 3.32
N ARG A 110 2.67 18.79 2.41
CA ARG A 110 3.27 19.63 1.37
C ARG A 110 4.03 20.81 1.98
N ARG A 111 3.47 21.44 2.99
CA ARG A 111 4.15 22.55 3.67
C ARG A 111 5.43 22.13 4.37
N LEU A 112 5.48 20.88 4.81
CA LEU A 112 6.67 20.33 5.45
C LEU A 112 7.69 19.80 4.44
N GLY A 113 7.42 19.95 3.15
CA GLY A 113 8.33 19.52 2.10
C GLY A 113 8.11 18.12 1.56
N GLY A 114 7.04 17.45 2.01
CA GLY A 114 6.69 16.13 1.51
C GLY A 114 5.82 16.22 0.26
N SER A 115 5.62 15.10 -0.41
CA SER A 115 4.75 15.03 -1.56
C SER A 115 3.36 14.55 -1.16
N SER A 116 2.34 14.94 -1.92
CA SER A 116 0.98 14.46 -1.69
C SER A 116 0.71 13.24 -2.54
N GLU A 117 1.55 12.22 -2.35
CA GLU A 117 1.44 10.97 -3.09
C GLU A 117 1.44 9.80 -2.12
N CYS A 118 0.65 8.79 -2.46
CA CYS A 118 0.67 7.51 -1.76
C CYS A 118 1.49 6.56 -2.59
N VAL A 119 2.51 5.98 -1.99
CA VAL A 119 3.39 5.03 -2.68
C VAL A 119 3.15 3.63 -2.11
N LEU A 120 2.81 2.70 -2.98
CA LEU A 120 2.61 1.32 -2.61
C LEU A 120 3.70 0.49 -3.25
N THR A 121 4.35 -0.35 -2.46
CA THR A 121 5.39 -1.25 -2.96
C THR A 121 5.05 -2.68 -2.57
N VAL A 122 5.08 -3.58 -3.53
CA VAL A 122 4.88 -5.00 -3.30
C VAL A 122 6.26 -5.65 -3.18
N GLY A 123 6.45 -6.43 -2.15
CA GLY A 123 7.73 -7.06 -1.88
C GLY A 123 8.17 -8.00 -2.98
N GLU A 124 9.46 -8.06 -3.24
CA GLU A 124 10.03 -8.92 -4.28
C GLU A 124 9.81 -10.39 -4.02
N GLN A 125 9.68 -10.74 -2.77
CA GLN A 125 9.46 -12.14 -2.38
C GLN A 125 8.01 -12.59 -2.58
N SER A 126 7.14 -11.66 -2.89
CA SER A 126 5.75 -12.00 -3.17
C SER A 126 5.65 -12.68 -4.53
N GLY A 127 4.66 -13.51 -4.70
CA GLY A 127 4.55 -14.37 -5.87
C GLY A 127 4.45 -13.66 -7.21
N ILE A 128 3.99 -14.36 -8.21
CA ILE A 128 3.87 -13.83 -9.57
C ILE A 128 2.83 -12.72 -9.58
N LYS A 129 3.20 -11.58 -10.12
CA LYS A 129 2.35 -10.41 -10.13
C LYS A 129 1.87 -10.11 -11.54
N THR A 130 0.59 -9.88 -11.69
CA THR A 130 0.00 -9.52 -12.96
C THR A 130 -0.77 -8.22 -12.79
N ALA A 131 -0.41 -7.20 -13.55
CA ALA A 131 -1.12 -5.95 -13.50
C ALA A 131 -2.53 -6.13 -14.05
N VAL A 132 -3.49 -5.65 -13.30
CA VAL A 132 -4.86 -5.56 -13.78
C VAL A 132 -4.95 -4.22 -14.49
N GLU A 133 -5.83 -4.14 -15.47
CA GLU A 133 -5.99 -2.91 -16.18
C GLU A 133 -6.34 -1.82 -15.19
N SER A 134 -5.34 -1.04 -14.85
CA SER A 134 -5.49 0.02 -13.89
C SER A 134 -4.57 1.12 -14.31
N GLY A 135 -4.95 2.26 -14.10
CA GLY A 135 -4.22 3.45 -14.45
C GLY A 135 -5.24 4.55 -14.50
N GLY A 136 -4.86 5.77 -14.22
CA GLY A 136 -5.78 6.86 -14.16
C GLY A 136 -6.54 6.85 -12.83
N ALA A 137 -7.79 7.21 -12.85
CA ALA A 137 -8.58 7.41 -11.63
C ALA A 137 -8.88 6.08 -10.92
N VAL A 138 -8.55 6.03 -9.63
CA VAL A 138 -8.82 4.85 -8.80
C VAL A 138 -9.52 5.25 -7.52
N ARG A 139 -10.21 4.29 -6.91
CA ARG A 139 -10.92 4.48 -5.66
C ARG A 139 -10.37 3.57 -4.59
N ALA A 140 -10.09 4.14 -3.44
CA ALA A 140 -9.55 3.43 -2.29
C ALA A 140 -10.40 2.21 -1.94
N GLY A 141 -9.78 1.05 -1.86
CA GLY A 141 -10.45 -0.19 -1.43
C GLY A 141 -11.40 -0.79 -2.46
N VAL A 142 -11.56 -0.16 -3.61
CA VAL A 142 -12.53 -0.58 -4.61
C VAL A 142 -11.87 -0.97 -5.93
N THR A 143 -10.96 -0.17 -6.43
CA THR A 143 -10.36 -0.40 -7.73
C THR A 143 -9.22 -1.41 -7.65
N PRO A 144 -9.36 -2.60 -8.28
CA PRO A 144 -8.25 -3.55 -8.28
C PRO A 144 -7.16 -3.09 -9.24
N PHE A 145 -5.92 -3.29 -8.90
CA PHE A 145 -4.81 -2.88 -9.76
C PHE A 145 -3.75 -3.96 -9.93
N LEU A 146 -3.72 -4.96 -9.06
CA LEU A 146 -2.69 -5.98 -9.13
C LEU A 146 -3.24 -7.32 -8.65
N ARG A 147 -2.88 -8.36 -9.35
CA ARG A 147 -3.19 -9.71 -8.94
C ARG A 147 -1.88 -10.41 -8.61
N VAL A 148 -1.82 -11.01 -7.45
CA VAL A 148 -0.65 -11.76 -7.01
C VAL A 148 -1.04 -13.21 -6.87
N GLU A 149 -0.26 -14.08 -7.50
CA GLU A 149 -0.49 -15.50 -7.40
C GLU A 149 0.65 -16.12 -6.63
N ASN A 150 0.34 -16.66 -5.47
CA ASN A 150 1.31 -17.31 -4.62
C ASN A 150 1.09 -18.80 -4.64
N LEU A 151 2.19 -19.55 -4.64
CA LEU A 151 2.12 -20.99 -4.51
C LEU A 151 2.23 -21.32 -3.03
N SER A 152 1.22 -21.97 -2.50
CA SER A 152 1.28 -22.42 -1.12
C SER A 152 1.47 -23.91 -1.09
N GLY A 153 1.98 -24.43 -0.01
CA GLY A 153 2.24 -25.85 0.15
C GLY A 153 3.46 -26.32 -0.59
N GLN A 154 4.26 -25.45 -1.06
CA GLN A 154 5.42 -25.81 -1.66
C GLN A 154 6.47 -25.98 -0.72
N ASN A 155 6.60 -26.98 -0.14
CA ASN A 155 7.71 -27.20 0.67
C ASN A 155 8.52 -28.15 0.10
N SER A 156 9.46 -27.82 -0.29
CA SER A 156 10.35 -28.82 -0.70
C SER A 156 11.03 -29.53 0.27
#